data_6d70f6cb7d4aceb893d1615e59cf47ba
#
_entry.id   6d70f6cb7d4aceb893d1615e59cf47ba
#
_cell.length_a   1.000
_cell.length_b   1.000
_cell.length_c   1.000
_cell.angle_alpha   90.00
_cell.angle_beta   90.00
_cell.angle_gamma   90.00
#
_symmetry.space_group_name_H-M   'P 1'
#
loop_
_entity.id
_entity.type
_entity.pdbx_description
1 polymer ?
#
loop_
_entity_poly.entity_id
_entity_poly.type
_entity_poly.pdbx_seq_one_letter_code
_entity_poly.pdbx_strand_id
1 'polypeptide(L)'
;MLQIENELYAPIRPKRVTRSGESPSDALLRGGIEYIEVRSLDINPFSPIGVDEQQVRFLDLFMVWCALADAPEMSSSELACTRVNWNRVILEGRKPGLTLGIGCETAQFPLLQVGKDLFRDLKRVAQTLDSINGGEAYQKVCDELVACFDNPDLTFSARKIGRAHV
;
A
#
# COMPACT_ATOMS: atom_id res chain seq x y z
N MET A 1 20.99 17.88 2.46
CA MET A 1 20.49 18.43 1.19
C MET A 1 20.73 17.39 0.11
N LEU A 2 19.73 17.00 -0.71
CA LEU A 2 19.96 16.06 -1.80
C LEU A 2 20.84 16.72 -2.87
N GLN A 3 21.82 15.99 -3.40
CA GLN A 3 22.69 16.48 -4.48
C GLN A 3 22.08 16.22 -5.86
N ILE A 4 21.41 15.07 -6.00
CA ILE A 4 20.69 14.68 -7.22
C ILE A 4 19.34 14.06 -6.87
N GLU A 5 18.38 14.12 -7.78
CA GLU A 5 17.03 13.58 -7.60
C GLU A 5 17.01 12.08 -7.28
N ASN A 6 18.00 11.33 -7.78
CA ASN A 6 18.08 9.88 -7.58
C ASN A 6 18.40 9.49 -6.13
N GLU A 7 18.89 10.42 -5.30
CA GLU A 7 19.09 10.18 -3.87
C GLU A 7 17.77 10.12 -3.08
N LEU A 8 16.69 10.63 -3.65
CA LEU A 8 15.36 10.53 -3.01
C LEU A 8 14.85 9.10 -3.09
N TYR A 9 14.91 8.40 -1.98
CA TYR A 9 14.23 7.11 -1.83
C TYR A 9 12.82 7.30 -1.29
N ALA A 10 11.83 6.86 -2.05
CA ALA A 10 10.43 6.85 -1.64
C ALA A 10 9.78 5.50 -1.99
N PRO A 11 8.89 4.96 -1.11
CA PRO A 11 8.20 3.68 -1.36
C PRO A 11 7.31 3.71 -2.61
N ILE A 12 6.77 4.88 -2.93
CA ILE A 12 5.97 5.15 -4.12
C ILE A 12 6.52 6.41 -4.77
N ARG A 13 6.72 6.40 -6.08
CA ARG A 13 7.25 7.54 -6.82
C ARG A 13 6.34 7.91 -7.97
N PRO A 14 5.99 9.22 -8.09
CA PRO A 14 5.37 9.74 -9.30
C PRO A 14 6.38 9.72 -10.44
N LYS A 15 5.93 9.38 -11.63
CA LYS A 15 6.77 9.25 -12.83
C LYS A 15 6.09 9.86 -14.05
N ARG A 16 6.94 10.29 -14.97
CA ARG A 16 6.59 10.67 -16.33
C ARG A 16 7.72 10.30 -17.27
N VAL A 17 7.39 9.91 -18.48
CA VAL A 17 8.41 9.66 -19.52
C VAL A 17 9.13 10.97 -19.83
N THR A 18 10.46 10.96 -19.68
CA THR A 18 11.32 12.10 -19.97
C THR A 18 11.60 12.22 -21.47
N ARG A 19 11.76 13.45 -21.95
CA ARG A 19 12.31 13.73 -23.28
C ARG A 19 13.83 13.68 -23.22
N SER A 20 14.46 13.63 -24.40
CA SER A 20 15.94 13.67 -24.47
C SER A 20 16.50 14.93 -23.79
N GLY A 21 17.38 14.75 -22.79
CA GLY A 21 17.97 15.83 -22.02
C GLY A 21 17.11 16.43 -20.91
N GLU A 22 15.90 15.93 -20.70
CA GLU A 22 14.98 16.39 -19.66
C GLU A 22 15.22 15.62 -18.34
N SER A 23 15.25 16.32 -17.20
CA SER A 23 15.27 15.65 -15.90
C SER A 23 13.89 15.06 -15.52
N PRO A 24 13.81 14.06 -14.64
CA PRO A 24 12.53 13.55 -14.13
C PRO A 24 11.64 14.63 -13.52
N SER A 25 12.20 15.56 -12.76
CA SER A 25 11.45 16.67 -12.17
C SER A 25 10.88 17.63 -13.22
N ASP A 26 11.67 17.95 -14.26
CA ASP A 26 11.21 18.81 -15.36
C ASP A 26 10.05 18.15 -16.12
N ALA A 27 10.14 16.84 -16.36
CA ALA A 27 9.08 16.08 -17.01
C ALA A 27 7.76 16.13 -16.20
N LEU A 28 7.86 15.97 -14.87
CA LEU A 28 6.71 16.06 -13.97
C LEU A 28 6.12 17.46 -13.93
N LEU A 29 6.96 18.51 -13.87
CA LEU A 29 6.52 19.91 -13.93
C LEU A 29 5.82 20.24 -15.25
N ARG A 30 6.35 19.75 -16.36
CA ARG A 30 5.80 19.97 -17.71
C ARG A 30 4.42 19.34 -17.90
N GLY A 31 4.19 18.14 -17.39
CA GLY A 31 3.01 17.37 -17.80
C GLY A 31 2.28 16.65 -16.66
N GLY A 32 2.67 16.83 -15.40
CA GLY A 32 2.10 16.12 -14.27
C GLY A 32 2.48 14.64 -14.22
N ILE A 33 1.81 13.90 -13.38
CA ILE A 33 2.05 12.46 -13.19
C ILE A 33 1.44 11.68 -14.36
N GLU A 34 2.21 10.78 -14.94
CA GLU A 34 1.76 9.87 -16.00
C GLU A 34 1.55 8.45 -15.48
N TYR A 35 2.44 8.00 -14.59
CA TYR A 35 2.34 6.72 -13.91
C TYR A 35 3.01 6.77 -12.54
N ILE A 36 2.83 5.73 -11.75
CA ILE A 36 3.48 5.58 -10.45
C ILE A 36 4.36 4.33 -10.43
N GLU A 37 5.44 4.38 -9.68
CA GLU A 37 6.33 3.26 -9.41
C GLU A 37 6.17 2.84 -7.95
N VAL A 38 5.64 1.64 -7.70
CA VAL A 38 5.53 1.07 -6.36
C VAL A 38 6.80 0.26 -6.07
N ARG A 39 7.56 0.64 -5.03
CA ARG A 39 8.81 -0.01 -4.61
C ARG A 39 8.70 -0.76 -3.29
N SER A 40 7.63 -0.53 -2.55
CA SER A 40 7.44 -1.07 -1.20
C SER A 40 6.71 -2.40 -1.15
N LEU A 41 6.46 -3.03 -2.29
CA LEU A 41 5.85 -4.35 -2.32
C LEU A 41 6.87 -5.41 -1.91
N ASP A 42 6.56 -6.16 -0.86
CA ASP A 42 7.37 -7.30 -0.44
C ASP A 42 7.33 -8.42 -1.48
N ILE A 43 8.49 -9.05 -1.69
CA ILE A 43 8.60 -10.23 -2.52
C ILE A 43 7.78 -11.36 -1.90
N ASN A 44 6.89 -11.96 -2.68
CA ASN A 44 6.15 -13.15 -2.28
C ASN A 44 7.08 -14.38 -2.28
N PRO A 45 7.45 -14.92 -1.12
CA PRO A 45 8.39 -16.04 -1.03
C PRO A 45 7.76 -17.39 -1.45
N PHE A 46 6.45 -17.39 -1.75
CA PHE A 46 5.70 -18.58 -2.17
C PHE A 46 5.40 -18.60 -3.66
N SER A 47 5.80 -17.55 -4.39
CA SER A 47 5.69 -17.45 -5.84
C SER A 47 7.09 -17.55 -6.49
N PRO A 48 7.27 -18.37 -7.55
CA PRO A 48 8.54 -18.47 -8.27
C PRO A 48 9.04 -17.16 -8.88
N ILE A 49 8.12 -16.25 -9.19
CA ILE A 49 8.42 -14.95 -9.79
C ILE A 49 8.37 -13.79 -8.77
N GLY A 50 8.18 -14.11 -7.48
CA GLY A 50 8.17 -13.11 -6.41
C GLY A 50 6.89 -12.29 -6.27
N VAL A 51 5.90 -12.52 -7.11
CA VAL A 51 4.56 -11.90 -7.08
C VAL A 51 3.52 -12.91 -7.54
N ASP A 52 2.29 -12.79 -7.08
CA ASP A 52 1.15 -13.59 -7.52
C ASP A 52 -0.03 -12.73 -8.01
N GLU A 53 -1.02 -13.39 -8.56
CA GLU A 53 -2.20 -12.75 -9.10
C GLU A 53 -3.00 -11.99 -8.02
N GLN A 54 -3.05 -12.51 -6.80
CA GLN A 54 -3.73 -11.85 -5.69
C GLN A 54 -3.10 -10.49 -5.37
N GLN A 55 -1.75 -10.43 -5.32
CA GLN A 55 -1.03 -9.18 -5.09
C GLN A 55 -1.25 -8.17 -6.20
N VAL A 56 -1.22 -8.60 -7.46
CA VAL A 56 -1.46 -7.72 -8.62
C VAL A 56 -2.90 -7.18 -8.59
N ARG A 57 -3.90 -8.03 -8.36
CA ARG A 57 -5.30 -7.60 -8.23
C ARG A 57 -5.52 -6.65 -7.06
N PHE A 58 -4.87 -6.92 -5.93
CA PHE A 58 -4.95 -6.01 -4.78
C PHE A 58 -4.38 -4.64 -5.12
N LEU A 59 -3.22 -4.56 -5.79
CA LEU A 59 -2.62 -3.30 -6.20
C LEU A 59 -3.53 -2.54 -7.17
N ASP A 60 -4.08 -3.21 -8.16
CA ASP A 60 -5.02 -2.63 -9.12
C ASP A 60 -6.24 -2.03 -8.38
N LEU A 61 -6.89 -2.82 -7.53
CA LEU A 61 -8.01 -2.37 -6.69
C LEU A 61 -7.63 -1.18 -5.81
N PHE A 62 -6.48 -1.25 -5.13
CA PHE A 62 -6.02 -0.20 -4.23
C PHE A 62 -5.72 1.11 -4.97
N MET A 63 -5.14 1.03 -6.18
CA MET A 63 -4.89 2.21 -7.02
C MET A 63 -6.19 2.87 -7.48
N VAL A 64 -7.20 2.10 -7.87
CA VAL A 64 -8.52 2.64 -8.20
C VAL A 64 -9.14 3.33 -6.99
N TRP A 65 -9.08 2.70 -5.81
CA TRP A 65 -9.55 3.32 -4.57
C TRP A 65 -8.81 4.63 -4.27
N CYS A 66 -7.48 4.66 -4.36
CA CYS A 66 -6.68 5.87 -4.15
C CYS A 66 -7.05 7.00 -5.14
N ALA A 67 -7.38 6.64 -6.39
CA ALA A 67 -7.79 7.63 -7.39
C ALA A 67 -9.18 8.23 -7.13
N LEU A 68 -10.04 7.53 -6.40
CA LEU A 68 -11.40 7.94 -6.06
C LEU A 68 -11.52 8.58 -4.66
N ALA A 69 -10.56 8.30 -3.78
CA ALA A 69 -10.57 8.81 -2.41
C ALA A 69 -10.21 10.30 -2.36
N ASP A 70 -10.83 11.02 -1.42
CA ASP A 70 -10.39 12.38 -1.10
C ASP A 70 -8.97 12.37 -0.56
N ALA A 71 -8.08 13.13 -1.16
CA ALA A 71 -6.67 13.21 -0.82
C ALA A 71 -6.25 14.67 -0.63
N PRO A 72 -6.60 15.30 0.52
CA PRO A 72 -6.14 16.65 0.83
C PRO A 72 -4.61 16.69 0.96
N GLU A 73 -4.05 17.87 0.75
CA GLU A 73 -2.61 18.07 0.94
C GLU A 73 -2.20 17.76 2.38
N MET A 74 -1.18 16.94 2.52
CA MET A 74 -0.68 16.48 3.80
C MET A 74 0.30 17.50 4.39
N SER A 75 0.08 17.94 5.62
CA SER A 75 1.03 18.79 6.35
C SER A 75 2.33 18.06 6.67
N SER A 76 3.39 18.81 7.00
CA SER A 76 4.67 18.21 7.42
C SER A 76 4.53 17.34 8.67
N SER A 77 3.64 17.70 9.59
CA SER A 77 3.36 16.90 10.79
C SER A 77 2.64 15.60 10.46
N GLU A 78 1.67 15.61 9.56
CA GLU A 78 0.99 14.39 9.09
C GLU A 78 1.96 13.47 8.36
N LEU A 79 2.85 14.02 7.53
CA LEU A 79 3.89 13.24 6.88
C LEU A 79 4.85 12.59 7.90
N ALA A 80 5.18 13.28 8.99
CA ALA A 80 5.99 12.69 10.06
C ALA A 80 5.25 11.55 10.77
N CYS A 81 3.96 11.69 11.04
CA CYS A 81 3.12 10.63 11.61
C CYS A 81 3.02 9.41 10.72
N THR A 82 2.85 9.60 9.41
CA THR A 82 2.82 8.45 8.48
C THR A 82 4.12 7.65 8.50
N ARG A 83 5.27 8.31 8.64
CA ARG A 83 6.57 7.64 8.80
C ARG A 83 6.69 6.84 10.10
N VAL A 84 6.16 7.38 11.21
CA VAL A 84 6.10 6.66 12.49
C VAL A 84 5.21 5.43 12.36
N ASN A 85 4.03 5.56 11.77
CA ASN A 85 3.12 4.44 11.52
C ASN A 85 3.76 3.38 10.62
N TRP A 86 4.44 3.80 9.55
CA TRP A 86 5.17 2.91 8.65
C TRP A 86 6.16 2.04 9.40
N ASN A 87 7.03 2.65 10.22
CA ASN A 87 8.01 1.91 11.02
C ASN A 87 7.34 0.98 12.04
N ARG A 88 6.27 1.40 12.70
CA ARG A 88 5.50 0.55 13.63
C ARG A 88 4.96 -0.71 12.93
N VAL A 89 4.35 -0.54 11.77
CA VAL A 89 3.79 -1.68 11.03
C VAL A 89 4.89 -2.63 10.54
N ILE A 90 6.01 -2.11 10.05
CA ILE A 90 7.14 -2.94 9.63
C ILE A 90 7.69 -3.78 10.80
N LEU A 91 7.89 -3.17 11.95
CA LEU A 91 8.55 -3.81 13.09
C LEU A 91 7.59 -4.64 13.95
N GLU A 92 6.36 -4.17 14.10
CA GLU A 92 5.41 -4.69 15.09
C GLU A 92 4.02 -5.02 14.53
N GLY A 93 3.84 -5.02 13.20
CA GLY A 93 2.51 -5.14 12.55
C GLY A 93 1.68 -6.36 12.97
N ARG A 94 2.32 -7.43 13.45
CA ARG A 94 1.66 -8.63 13.99
C ARG A 94 1.44 -8.61 15.51
N LYS A 95 1.89 -7.56 16.20
CA LYS A 95 1.75 -7.44 17.65
C LYS A 95 0.29 -7.15 18.03
N PRO A 96 -0.31 -7.93 18.93
CA PRO A 96 -1.65 -7.65 19.42
C PRO A 96 -1.76 -6.25 20.02
N GLY A 97 -2.86 -5.54 19.69
CA GLY A 97 -3.13 -4.22 20.26
C GLY A 97 -2.31 -3.08 19.64
N LEU A 98 -1.59 -3.29 18.53
CA LEU A 98 -0.89 -2.22 17.83
C LEU A 98 -1.86 -1.12 17.43
N THR A 99 -1.48 0.14 17.68
CA THR A 99 -2.25 1.33 17.30
C THR A 99 -1.47 2.21 16.33
N LEU A 100 -2.21 2.95 15.50
CA LEU A 100 -1.71 3.94 14.56
C LEU A 100 -2.25 5.32 14.89
N GLY A 101 -1.43 6.37 14.72
CA GLY A 101 -1.87 7.77 14.76
C GLY A 101 -2.42 8.16 13.39
N ILE A 102 -3.64 8.67 13.33
CA ILE A 102 -4.25 9.16 12.10
C ILE A 102 -4.55 10.65 12.28
N GLY A 103 -4.22 11.47 11.25
CA GLY A 103 -4.41 12.91 11.26
C GLY A 103 -3.46 13.66 12.20
N CYS A 104 -2.37 13.05 12.66
CA CYS A 104 -1.39 13.63 13.61
C CYS A 104 -1.95 14.17 14.92
N GLU A 105 -3.16 13.83 15.25
CA GLU A 105 -3.73 14.10 16.54
C GLU A 105 -3.25 13.06 17.57
N THR A 106 -3.52 13.33 18.84
CA THR A 106 -3.22 12.38 19.93
C THR A 106 -4.03 11.09 19.84
N ALA A 107 -5.04 11.06 18.98
CA ALA A 107 -5.91 9.90 18.77
C ALA A 107 -5.13 8.71 18.18
N GLN A 108 -5.27 7.57 18.86
CA GLN A 108 -4.66 6.30 18.43
C GLN A 108 -5.77 5.32 18.05
N PHE A 109 -5.65 4.73 16.88
CA PHE A 109 -6.64 3.79 16.36
C PHE A 109 -6.03 2.38 16.26
N PRO A 110 -6.72 1.33 16.71
CA PRO A 110 -6.23 -0.04 16.54
C PRO A 110 -5.96 -0.36 15.06
N LEU A 111 -4.78 -0.93 14.75
CA LEU A 111 -4.43 -1.35 13.39
C LEU A 111 -5.52 -2.24 12.76
N LEU A 112 -6.04 -3.17 13.56
CA LEU A 112 -7.16 -4.05 13.17
C LEU A 112 -8.37 -3.25 12.66
N GLN A 113 -8.76 -2.19 13.39
CA GLN A 113 -9.91 -1.36 13.00
C GLN A 113 -9.62 -0.58 11.73
N VAL A 114 -8.45 0.08 11.67
CA VAL A 114 -8.03 0.85 10.48
C VAL A 114 -7.99 -0.04 9.24
N GLY A 115 -7.44 -1.25 9.36
CA GLY A 115 -7.39 -2.19 8.26
C GLY A 115 -8.78 -2.65 7.81
N LYS A 116 -9.65 -3.02 8.74
CA LYS A 116 -11.02 -3.43 8.40
C LYS A 116 -11.86 -2.31 7.77
N ASP A 117 -11.68 -1.08 8.23
CA ASP A 117 -12.37 0.07 7.65
C ASP A 117 -11.91 0.33 6.20
N LEU A 118 -10.60 0.26 5.95
CA LEU A 118 -10.05 0.34 4.60
C LEU A 118 -10.61 -0.77 3.70
N PHE A 119 -10.60 -2.02 4.15
CA PHE A 119 -11.09 -3.14 3.37
C PHE A 119 -12.60 -3.11 3.14
N ARG A 120 -13.38 -2.49 4.01
CA ARG A 120 -14.80 -2.21 3.77
C ARG A 120 -15.00 -1.28 2.57
N ASP A 121 -14.17 -0.24 2.45
CA ASP A 121 -14.23 0.69 1.32
C ASP A 121 -13.68 0.03 0.03
N LEU A 122 -12.58 -0.70 0.12
CA LEU A 122 -12.05 -1.49 -0.99
C LEU A 122 -13.08 -2.50 -1.53
N LYS A 123 -13.86 -3.13 -0.65
CA LYS A 123 -14.90 -4.09 -1.05
C LYS A 123 -15.98 -3.46 -1.93
N ARG A 124 -16.33 -2.18 -1.70
CA ARG A 124 -17.27 -1.45 -2.55
C ARG A 124 -16.71 -1.21 -3.96
N VAL A 125 -15.43 -0.84 -4.05
CA VAL A 125 -14.75 -0.68 -5.33
C VAL A 125 -14.63 -2.04 -6.03
N ALA A 126 -14.27 -3.09 -5.30
CA ALA A 126 -14.19 -4.46 -5.81
C ALA A 126 -15.50 -4.94 -6.44
N GLN A 127 -16.64 -4.70 -5.76
CA GLN A 127 -17.97 -5.02 -6.30
C GLN A 127 -18.25 -4.33 -7.64
N THR A 128 -17.84 -3.06 -7.77
CA THR A 128 -17.99 -2.32 -9.02
C THR A 128 -17.08 -2.89 -10.12
N LEU A 129 -15.81 -3.17 -9.82
CA LEU A 129 -14.87 -3.75 -10.78
C LEU A 129 -15.34 -5.14 -11.24
N ASP A 130 -15.78 -5.99 -10.32
CA ASP A 130 -16.32 -7.31 -10.66
C ASP A 130 -17.60 -7.22 -11.50
N SER A 131 -18.46 -6.24 -11.24
CA SER A 131 -19.67 -6.02 -12.05
C SER A 131 -19.36 -5.62 -13.50
N ILE A 132 -18.25 -4.92 -13.73
CA ILE A 132 -17.80 -4.48 -15.06
C ILE A 132 -17.05 -5.61 -15.79
N ASN A 133 -16.17 -6.32 -15.07
CA ASN A 133 -15.28 -7.32 -15.65
C ASN A 133 -15.89 -8.74 -15.68
N GLY A 134 -16.94 -8.96 -14.89
CA GLY A 134 -17.53 -10.27 -14.65
C GLY A 134 -16.80 -11.08 -13.58
N GLY A 135 -17.53 -11.89 -12.83
CA GLY A 135 -16.97 -12.73 -11.76
C GLY A 135 -16.91 -12.04 -10.41
N GLU A 136 -16.05 -12.53 -9.51
CA GLU A 136 -15.91 -12.08 -8.11
C GLU A 136 -14.44 -12.00 -7.68
N ALA A 137 -13.52 -11.83 -8.64
CA ALA A 137 -12.10 -11.95 -8.39
C ALA A 137 -11.54 -10.87 -7.46
N TYR A 138 -12.01 -9.63 -7.57
CA TYR A 138 -11.60 -8.52 -6.70
C TYR A 138 -12.21 -8.64 -5.30
N GLN A 139 -13.47 -9.05 -5.20
CA GLN A 139 -14.12 -9.30 -3.90
C GLN A 139 -13.42 -10.42 -3.14
N LYS A 140 -13.05 -11.49 -3.83
CA LYS A 140 -12.30 -12.61 -3.25
C LYS A 140 -10.96 -12.15 -2.68
N VAL A 141 -10.23 -11.31 -3.38
CA VAL A 141 -8.96 -10.72 -2.89
C VAL A 141 -9.20 -9.93 -1.59
N CYS A 142 -10.26 -9.13 -1.51
CA CYS A 142 -10.59 -8.42 -0.27
C CYS A 142 -10.85 -9.38 0.89
N ASP A 143 -11.66 -10.42 0.66
CA ASP A 143 -12.05 -11.39 1.69
C ASP A 143 -10.85 -12.19 2.21
N GLU A 144 -9.93 -12.57 1.32
CA GLU A 144 -8.72 -13.31 1.69
C GLU A 144 -7.71 -12.43 2.45
N LEU A 145 -7.51 -11.17 2.04
CA LEU A 145 -6.51 -10.30 2.66
C LEU A 145 -6.99 -9.68 3.98
N VAL A 146 -8.27 -9.33 4.10
CA VAL A 146 -8.81 -8.81 5.37
C VAL A 146 -8.70 -9.81 6.51
N ALA A 147 -8.72 -11.10 6.21
CA ALA A 147 -8.56 -12.18 7.18
C ALA A 147 -7.20 -12.12 7.91
N CYS A 148 -6.17 -11.53 7.30
CA CYS A 148 -4.86 -11.34 7.93
C CYS A 148 -4.91 -10.42 9.16
N PHE A 149 -5.90 -9.54 9.26
CA PHE A 149 -6.08 -8.67 10.44
C PHE A 149 -6.66 -9.45 11.62
N ASP A 150 -7.51 -10.43 11.38
CA ASP A 150 -8.07 -11.30 12.43
C ASP A 150 -7.10 -12.43 12.80
N ASN A 151 -6.33 -12.91 11.83
CA ASN A 151 -5.34 -13.96 12.02
C ASN A 151 -3.99 -13.57 11.39
N PRO A 152 -3.08 -12.94 12.16
CA PRO A 152 -1.76 -12.55 11.66
C PRO A 152 -0.88 -13.70 11.16
N ASP A 153 -1.20 -14.96 11.50
CA ASP A 153 -0.46 -16.13 11.02
C ASP A 153 -0.68 -16.41 9.54
N LEU A 154 -1.68 -15.80 8.93
CA LEU A 154 -1.92 -15.85 7.49
C LEU A 154 -0.94 -14.98 6.68
N THR A 155 -0.25 -14.04 7.31
CA THR A 155 0.72 -13.17 6.64
C THR A 155 1.92 -13.95 6.09
N PHE A 156 2.53 -13.48 5.00
CA PHE A 156 3.72 -14.12 4.43
C PHE A 156 4.86 -14.23 5.42
N SER A 157 5.08 -13.22 6.25
CA SER A 157 6.13 -13.22 7.28
C SER A 157 5.91 -14.32 8.33
N ALA A 158 4.68 -14.52 8.81
CA ALA A 158 4.37 -15.58 9.77
C ALA A 158 4.56 -16.98 9.15
N ARG A 159 4.02 -17.18 7.95
CA ARG A 159 4.12 -18.45 7.21
C ARG A 159 5.58 -18.83 6.88
N LYS A 160 6.44 -17.84 6.60
CA LYS A 160 7.87 -18.07 6.35
C LYS A 160 8.60 -18.49 7.62
N ILE A 161 8.35 -17.81 8.75
CA ILE A 161 8.96 -18.16 10.04
C ILE A 161 8.52 -19.56 10.48
N GLY A 162 7.24 -19.89 10.37
CA GLY A 162 6.72 -21.22 10.75
C GLY A 162 7.35 -22.38 9.97
N ARG A 163 7.79 -22.16 8.72
CA ARG A 163 8.50 -23.18 7.93
C ARG A 163 9.99 -23.31 8.26
N ALA A 164 10.60 -22.30 8.87
CA ALA A 164 12.02 -22.33 9.25
C ALA A 164 12.27 -23.13 10.55
N HIS A 165 11.22 -23.50 11.26
CA HIS A 165 11.27 -24.24 12.54
C HIS A 165 10.75 -25.69 12.44
N VAL A 166 10.59 -26.24 11.23
CA VAL A 166 10.20 -27.65 11.00
C VAL A 166 11.37 -28.47 10.45
#